data_45e8151da11bda35c968fd248e263800
#
_entry.id   45e8151da11bda35c968fd248e263800
#
_cell.length_a   1.000
_cell.length_b   1.000
_cell.length_c   1.000
_cell.angle_alpha   90.00
_cell.angle_beta   90.00
_cell.angle_gamma   90.00
#
_symmetry.space_group_name_H-M   'P 1'
#
loop_
_entity.id
_entity.type
_entity.pdbx_description
1 polymer ?
#
loop_
_entity_poly.entity_id
_entity_poly.type
_entity_poly.pdbx_seq_one_letter_code
_entity_poly.pdbx_strand_id
1 'polypeptide(L)'
;MNTTETENICGLKRADFQSTIAGKETDLYILRNSEGNEVAISNYGGALVAIMVPDRNGNRANVIQGHDNINDIVNSPEPYLSTLIGRYGNRICKGRFQLHGKEYQLPINNGPNSLHGGLKGFNAKVWDALQMNDHTLVLKYVSPYGEEGFSGEMRTTVVYSFTDDNELVIEYMATTNKKTIINLTSHGFFSLAGIANPTPTIENLECEINADFYIPIDNTSIPTGEFLRVEGTPFDFRKPKTVGQDIDADNEQIKNGAGYDHCFVLNKKEEGELSFAARIKEPVSGRIMEVYTTEPGVQVYTDNWADGYKGQNGATFPRRSAICFEAQHFPDSPNRPYFPSVVLNPGEQYTQKTVYRFAVDK
;
A
#
# COMPACT_ATOMS: atom_id res chain seq x y z
N MET A 1 -23.46 29.67 -9.26
CA MET A 1 -24.01 28.51 -10.02
C MET A 1 -23.91 27.33 -9.06
N ASN A 2 -25.05 26.81 -8.60
CA ASN A 2 -25.06 25.58 -7.79
C ASN A 2 -24.64 24.43 -8.70
N THR A 3 -23.35 24.03 -8.63
CA THR A 3 -22.98 22.70 -9.08
C THR A 3 -23.61 21.73 -8.10
N THR A 4 -24.67 21.05 -8.52
CA THR A 4 -25.16 19.86 -7.82
C THR A 4 -23.97 18.91 -7.69
N GLU A 5 -23.44 18.74 -6.45
CA GLU A 5 -22.47 17.66 -6.18
C GLU A 5 -23.11 16.38 -6.68
N THR A 6 -22.50 15.77 -7.68
CA THR A 6 -22.95 14.45 -8.17
C THR A 6 -22.78 13.49 -7.01
N GLU A 7 -23.87 12.94 -6.53
CA GLU A 7 -23.89 12.00 -5.41
C GLU A 7 -22.96 10.82 -5.75
N ASN A 8 -21.94 10.59 -4.92
CA ASN A 8 -21.01 9.49 -5.11
C ASN A 8 -21.60 8.18 -4.59
N ILE A 9 -21.25 7.05 -5.22
CA ILE A 9 -21.77 5.74 -4.84
C ILE A 9 -21.15 5.17 -3.58
N CYS A 10 -20.03 5.73 -3.10
CA CYS A 10 -19.41 5.34 -1.83
C CYS A 10 -20.11 5.97 -0.61
N GLY A 11 -21.07 6.88 -0.82
CA GLY A 11 -21.84 7.51 0.25
C GLY A 11 -21.07 8.48 1.13
N LEU A 12 -19.86 8.87 0.73
CA LEU A 12 -18.99 9.78 1.48
C LEU A 12 -19.37 11.24 1.22
N LYS A 13 -19.31 12.05 2.28
CA LYS A 13 -19.52 13.50 2.17
C LYS A 13 -18.18 14.22 2.11
N ARG A 14 -17.93 14.93 1.03
CA ARG A 14 -16.67 15.70 0.84
C ARG A 14 -16.38 16.62 2.03
N ALA A 15 -17.41 17.28 2.58
CA ALA A 15 -17.29 18.19 3.71
C ALA A 15 -16.69 17.53 4.97
N ASP A 16 -16.89 16.23 5.17
CA ASP A 16 -16.37 15.49 6.32
C ASP A 16 -14.84 15.26 6.20
N PHE A 17 -14.25 15.49 5.02
CA PHE A 17 -12.82 15.39 4.75
C PHE A 17 -12.12 16.74 4.64
N GLN A 18 -12.88 17.85 4.72
CA GLN A 18 -12.34 19.21 4.61
C GLN A 18 -11.92 19.73 5.99
N SER A 19 -10.63 20.04 6.12
CA SER A 19 -10.03 20.62 7.33
C SER A 19 -8.71 21.28 6.98
N THR A 20 -8.17 22.07 7.91
CA THR A 20 -6.81 22.64 7.78
C THR A 20 -5.87 21.90 8.73
N ILE A 21 -4.89 21.17 8.18
CA ILE A 21 -3.90 20.43 8.95
C ILE A 21 -2.50 20.94 8.57
N ALA A 22 -1.73 21.35 9.58
CA ALA A 22 -0.39 21.93 9.39
C ALA A 22 -0.36 23.07 8.34
N GLY A 23 -1.43 23.90 8.28
CA GLY A 23 -1.55 25.04 7.37
C GLY A 23 -1.91 24.68 5.93
N LYS A 24 -2.29 23.43 5.66
CA LYS A 24 -2.75 22.95 4.35
C LYS A 24 -4.17 22.41 4.44
N GLU A 25 -4.94 22.63 3.37
CA GLU A 25 -6.32 22.16 3.27
C GLU A 25 -6.35 20.68 2.87
N THR A 26 -7.14 19.89 3.62
CA THR A 26 -7.48 18.51 3.25
C THR A 26 -8.80 18.48 2.48
N ASP A 27 -8.95 17.45 1.63
CA ASP A 27 -10.16 17.28 0.83
C ASP A 27 -10.34 15.80 0.44
N LEU A 28 -11.50 15.48 -0.14
CA LEU A 28 -11.84 14.19 -0.75
C LEU A 28 -12.01 14.36 -2.25
N TYR A 29 -11.38 13.46 -3.00
CA TYR A 29 -11.43 13.40 -4.46
C TYR A 29 -12.04 12.08 -4.89
N ILE A 30 -13.01 12.14 -5.81
CA ILE A 30 -13.66 10.96 -6.37
C ILE A 30 -13.21 10.80 -7.81
N LEU A 31 -12.59 9.66 -8.11
CA LEU A 31 -12.31 9.22 -9.47
C LEU A 31 -13.41 8.27 -9.91
N ARG A 32 -13.89 8.43 -11.14
CA ARG A 32 -14.98 7.62 -11.69
C ARG A 32 -14.64 7.18 -13.11
N ASN A 33 -14.86 5.92 -13.42
CA ASN A 33 -14.73 5.42 -14.79
C ASN A 33 -16.07 5.42 -15.54
N SER A 34 -16.06 5.06 -16.82
CA SER A 34 -17.25 5.06 -17.68
C SER A 34 -18.33 4.06 -17.24
N GLU A 35 -17.97 3.02 -16.49
CA GLU A 35 -18.92 2.06 -15.91
C GLU A 35 -19.58 2.58 -14.61
N GLY A 36 -19.16 3.76 -14.11
CA GLY A 36 -19.64 4.35 -12.87
C GLY A 36 -19.09 3.69 -11.62
N ASN A 37 -18.00 2.95 -11.71
CA ASN A 37 -17.22 2.49 -10.55
C ASN A 37 -16.41 3.67 -10.02
N GLU A 38 -16.12 3.70 -8.71
CA GLU A 38 -15.52 4.86 -8.06
C GLU A 38 -14.33 4.49 -7.17
N VAL A 39 -13.37 5.41 -7.12
CA VAL A 39 -12.28 5.42 -6.13
C VAL A 39 -12.30 6.76 -5.41
N ALA A 40 -12.40 6.73 -4.08
CA ALA A 40 -12.35 7.91 -3.23
C ALA A 40 -10.96 8.03 -2.59
N ILE A 41 -10.34 9.21 -2.68
CA ILE A 41 -8.98 9.47 -2.22
C ILE A 41 -8.96 10.75 -1.40
N SER A 42 -8.36 10.71 -0.20
CA SER A 42 -8.03 11.91 0.55
C SER A 42 -6.59 12.36 0.24
N ASN A 43 -6.36 13.66 0.14
CA ASN A 43 -5.01 14.20 0.01
C ASN A 43 -4.22 14.19 1.34
N TYR A 44 -4.82 13.81 2.45
CA TYR A 44 -4.08 13.46 3.66
C TYR A 44 -3.55 12.04 3.53
N GLY A 45 -2.23 11.89 3.51
CA GLY A 45 -1.56 10.61 3.28
C GLY A 45 -1.80 9.99 1.90
N GLY A 46 -2.49 10.67 0.97
CA GLY A 46 -2.95 10.06 -0.28
C GLY A 46 -3.83 8.84 -0.04
N ALA A 47 -4.60 8.82 1.07
CA ALA A 47 -5.34 7.67 1.52
C ALA A 47 -6.43 7.24 0.53
N LEU A 48 -6.42 5.97 0.15
CA LEU A 48 -7.52 5.31 -0.55
C LEU A 48 -8.65 5.08 0.45
N VAL A 49 -9.72 5.87 0.36
CA VAL A 49 -10.82 5.84 1.33
C VAL A 49 -11.88 4.81 0.95
N ALA A 50 -12.17 4.68 -0.35
CA ALA A 50 -13.09 3.67 -0.86
C ALA A 50 -12.70 3.25 -2.29
N ILE A 51 -12.99 2.00 -2.65
CA ILE A 51 -12.91 1.47 -4.01
C ILE A 51 -14.21 0.68 -4.25
N MET A 52 -15.11 1.26 -5.05
CA MET A 52 -16.42 0.71 -5.31
C MET A 52 -16.43 -0.08 -6.61
N VAL A 53 -16.46 -1.40 -6.51
CA VAL A 53 -16.44 -2.31 -7.67
C VAL A 53 -17.56 -3.37 -7.58
N PRO A 54 -18.10 -3.84 -8.73
CA PRO A 54 -19.20 -4.80 -8.74
C PRO A 54 -18.76 -6.21 -8.35
N ASP A 55 -19.71 -6.99 -7.84
CA ASP A 55 -19.66 -8.45 -7.78
C ASP A 55 -20.19 -9.09 -9.08
N ARG A 56 -20.23 -10.45 -9.14
CA ARG A 56 -20.77 -11.19 -10.29
C ARG A 56 -22.24 -10.93 -10.60
N ASN A 57 -22.99 -10.34 -9.68
CA ASN A 57 -24.39 -9.96 -9.82
C ASN A 57 -24.56 -8.47 -10.16
N GLY A 58 -23.45 -7.72 -10.27
CA GLY A 58 -23.44 -6.28 -10.52
C GLY A 58 -23.61 -5.41 -9.27
N ASN A 59 -23.69 -6.00 -8.06
CA ASN A 59 -23.79 -5.22 -6.83
C ASN A 59 -22.41 -4.63 -6.46
N ARG A 60 -22.34 -3.31 -6.32
CA ARG A 60 -21.11 -2.63 -5.92
C ARG A 60 -20.93 -2.66 -4.41
N ALA A 61 -19.70 -2.90 -3.99
CA ALA A 61 -19.28 -2.76 -2.59
C ALA A 61 -17.91 -2.09 -2.51
N ASN A 62 -17.64 -1.46 -1.38
CA ASN A 62 -16.29 -0.97 -1.08
C ASN A 62 -15.39 -2.16 -0.72
N VAL A 63 -14.29 -2.31 -1.44
CA VAL A 63 -13.33 -3.42 -1.29
C VAL A 63 -12.00 -3.01 -0.62
N ILE A 64 -11.95 -1.79 -0.05
CA ILE A 64 -10.77 -1.31 0.69
C ILE A 64 -11.18 -0.75 2.05
N GLN A 65 -10.40 -0.98 3.08
CA GLN A 65 -10.64 -0.41 4.40
C GLN A 65 -10.29 1.07 4.41
N GLY A 66 -11.19 1.89 4.98
CA GLY A 66 -11.06 3.33 5.08
C GLY A 66 -11.91 3.90 6.21
N HIS A 67 -11.94 5.22 6.34
CA HIS A 67 -12.67 5.97 7.35
C HIS A 67 -13.72 6.91 6.74
N ASP A 68 -14.70 7.34 7.54
CA ASP A 68 -15.79 8.21 7.08
C ASP A 68 -15.42 9.70 7.03
N ASN A 69 -14.32 10.11 7.66
CA ASN A 69 -13.94 11.51 7.78
C ASN A 69 -12.44 11.68 8.04
N ILE A 70 -11.96 12.92 7.88
CA ILE A 70 -10.54 13.26 8.06
C ILE A 70 -10.05 13.05 9.51
N ASN A 71 -10.91 13.27 10.50
CA ASN A 71 -10.53 13.13 11.91
C ASN A 71 -10.20 11.68 12.25
N ASP A 72 -10.96 10.74 11.70
CA ASP A 72 -10.75 9.31 11.88
C ASP A 72 -9.51 8.82 11.12
N ILE A 73 -9.20 9.40 9.95
CA ILE A 73 -7.94 9.10 9.25
C ILE A 73 -6.75 9.55 10.10
N VAL A 74 -6.76 10.79 10.59
CA VAL A 74 -5.64 11.38 11.37
C VAL A 74 -5.39 10.63 12.68
N ASN A 75 -6.45 10.14 13.31
CA ASN A 75 -6.40 9.46 14.60
C ASN A 75 -6.58 7.94 14.49
N SER A 76 -6.44 7.37 13.31
CA SER A 76 -6.57 5.93 13.10
C SER A 76 -5.63 5.15 14.00
N PRO A 77 -6.09 4.07 14.67
CA PRO A 77 -5.22 3.12 15.37
C PRO A 77 -4.21 2.45 14.44
N GLU A 78 -4.58 2.27 13.15
CA GLU A 78 -3.71 1.85 12.08
C GLU A 78 -3.30 3.09 11.24
N PRO A 79 -2.13 3.70 11.53
CA PRO A 79 -1.73 4.97 10.91
C PRO A 79 -1.40 4.84 9.42
N TYR A 80 -1.24 3.61 8.92
CA TYR A 80 -0.89 3.32 7.53
C TYR A 80 -2.10 2.87 6.71
N LEU A 81 -3.30 2.87 7.31
CA LEU A 81 -4.52 2.35 6.69
C LEU A 81 -4.75 2.96 5.30
N SER A 82 -4.48 2.15 4.28
CA SER A 82 -4.67 2.46 2.85
C SER A 82 -4.00 3.76 2.36
N THR A 83 -2.87 4.14 2.99
CA THR A 83 -2.14 5.38 2.69
C THR A 83 -0.92 5.16 1.79
N LEU A 84 -0.38 6.27 1.25
CA LEU A 84 0.94 6.30 0.62
C LEU A 84 2.04 6.18 1.67
N ILE A 85 3.04 5.40 1.39
CA ILE A 85 4.19 5.15 2.26
C ILE A 85 5.46 5.74 1.66
N GLY A 86 6.21 6.43 2.47
CA GLY A 86 7.48 7.06 2.12
C GLY A 86 8.03 7.90 3.30
N ARG A 87 9.29 8.37 3.23
CA ARG A 87 10.22 8.32 2.08
C ARG A 87 10.73 6.89 1.79
N TYR A 88 10.72 6.01 2.81
CA TYR A 88 11.17 4.62 2.69
C TYR A 88 10.11 3.67 3.27
N GLY A 89 9.47 2.91 2.40
CA GLY A 89 8.51 1.88 2.75
C GLY A 89 9.18 0.66 3.37
N ASN A 90 8.45 0.00 4.29
CA ASN A 90 8.93 -1.09 5.10
C ASN A 90 10.06 -0.70 6.06
N ARG A 91 10.79 -1.69 6.61
CA ARG A 91 11.71 -1.52 7.73
C ARG A 91 13.15 -1.20 7.32
N ILE A 92 13.82 -0.44 8.17
CA ILE A 92 15.30 -0.27 8.19
C ILE A 92 15.76 -0.66 9.57
N CYS A 93 16.70 -1.62 9.62
CA CYS A 93 17.25 -2.20 10.84
C CYS A 93 17.83 -1.11 11.75
N LYS A 94 17.32 -1.04 13.00
CA LYS A 94 17.72 -0.03 14.01
C LYS A 94 17.61 1.43 13.51
N GLY A 95 16.85 1.66 12.43
CA GLY A 95 16.75 2.96 11.78
C GLY A 95 18.08 3.50 11.25
N ARG A 96 19.07 2.66 11.01
CA ARG A 96 20.44 3.09 10.63
C ARG A 96 20.82 2.59 9.26
N PHE A 97 21.47 3.44 8.49
CA PHE A 97 22.12 3.07 7.24
C PHE A 97 23.30 3.98 6.94
N GLN A 98 24.19 3.51 6.06
CA GLN A 98 25.31 4.31 5.57
C GLN A 98 25.07 4.74 4.13
N LEU A 99 25.39 5.99 3.84
CA LEU A 99 25.35 6.55 2.50
C LEU A 99 26.58 7.44 2.30
N HIS A 100 27.46 7.10 1.36
CA HIS A 100 28.74 7.79 1.14
C HIS A 100 29.61 7.95 2.38
N GLY A 101 29.78 6.89 3.16
CA GLY A 101 30.63 6.92 4.36
C GLY A 101 30.05 7.73 5.53
N LYS A 102 28.84 8.27 5.39
CA LYS A 102 28.11 8.93 6.46
C LYS A 102 26.99 8.04 6.98
N GLU A 103 26.92 7.87 8.29
CA GLU A 103 25.80 7.20 8.95
C GLU A 103 24.62 8.15 9.11
N TYR A 104 23.43 7.62 8.85
CA TYR A 104 22.14 8.26 9.06
C TYR A 104 21.35 7.49 10.11
N GLN A 105 20.70 8.22 11.00
CA GLN A 105 19.80 7.68 12.01
C GLN A 105 18.39 8.21 11.77
N LEU A 106 17.46 7.28 11.53
CA LEU A 106 16.03 7.55 11.42
C LEU A 106 15.35 7.35 12.78
N PRO A 107 14.17 7.95 13.01
CA PRO A 107 13.36 7.66 14.19
C PRO A 107 13.04 6.16 14.29
N ILE A 108 12.99 5.68 15.55
CA ILE A 108 12.58 4.33 15.88
C ILE A 108 11.09 4.36 16.23
N ASN A 109 10.27 3.68 15.46
CA ASN A 109 8.82 3.68 15.58
C ASN A 109 8.16 2.29 15.50
N ASN A 110 8.98 1.23 15.37
CA ASN A 110 8.48 -0.16 15.33
C ASN A 110 9.48 -1.09 16.03
N GLY A 111 9.23 -1.37 17.31
CA GLY A 111 10.18 -2.11 18.12
C GLY A 111 11.57 -1.44 18.10
N PRO A 112 12.65 -2.16 17.73
CA PRO A 112 13.99 -1.57 17.62
C PRO A 112 14.26 -0.88 16.28
N ASN A 113 13.30 -0.88 15.34
CA ASN A 113 13.51 -0.53 13.93
C ASN A 113 12.76 0.75 13.51
N SER A 114 13.15 1.31 12.38
CA SER A 114 12.38 2.32 11.68
C SER A 114 11.45 1.65 10.67
N LEU A 115 10.20 2.11 10.58
CA LEU A 115 9.16 1.58 9.70
C LEU A 115 8.49 2.72 8.93
N HIS A 116 8.22 2.50 7.65
CA HIS A 116 7.36 3.31 6.80
C HIS A 116 7.67 4.82 6.78
N GLY A 117 8.97 5.16 6.83
CA GLY A 117 9.41 6.56 6.71
C GLY A 117 9.48 7.33 8.03
N GLY A 118 9.26 6.67 9.18
CA GLY A 118 9.45 7.25 10.51
C GLY A 118 8.15 7.60 11.23
N LEU A 119 8.21 8.55 12.17
CA LEU A 119 7.08 8.91 13.05
C LEU A 119 5.96 9.65 12.31
N LYS A 120 6.33 10.48 11.33
CA LYS A 120 5.41 11.24 10.47
C LYS A 120 5.85 11.13 9.02
N GLY A 121 5.73 9.92 8.47
CA GLY A 121 6.01 9.62 7.08
C GLY A 121 4.99 10.24 6.10
N PHE A 122 5.01 9.80 4.87
CA PHE A 122 4.13 10.31 3.81
C PHE A 122 2.64 10.06 4.07
N ASN A 123 2.32 9.02 4.84
CA ASN A 123 0.99 8.72 5.36
C ASN A 123 0.39 9.84 6.24
N ALA A 124 1.24 10.65 6.89
CA ALA A 124 0.83 11.72 7.81
C ALA A 124 1.08 13.13 7.24
N LYS A 125 1.08 13.27 5.92
CA LYS A 125 1.27 14.55 5.22
C LYS A 125 0.02 14.96 4.45
N VAL A 126 -0.23 16.26 4.40
CA VAL A 126 -1.20 16.84 3.46
C VAL A 126 -0.48 17.12 2.14
N TRP A 127 -0.90 16.43 1.10
CA TRP A 127 -0.36 16.58 -0.26
C TRP A 127 -1.08 17.70 -1.00
N ASP A 128 -0.37 18.44 -1.82
CA ASP A 128 -0.97 19.38 -2.76
C ASP A 128 -1.64 18.56 -3.87
N ALA A 129 -2.94 18.72 -4.03
CA ALA A 129 -3.76 17.89 -4.90
C ALA A 129 -4.32 18.68 -6.08
N LEU A 130 -4.33 18.06 -7.26
CA LEU A 130 -4.94 18.57 -8.46
C LEU A 130 -5.69 17.45 -9.18
N GLN A 131 -7.01 17.50 -9.16
CA GLN A 131 -7.83 16.61 -9.99
C GLN A 131 -7.85 17.14 -11.42
N MET A 132 -7.26 16.37 -12.34
CA MET A 132 -7.10 16.77 -13.74
C MET A 132 -8.40 16.57 -14.54
N ASN A 133 -9.15 15.55 -14.20
CA ASN A 133 -10.43 15.15 -14.80
C ASN A 133 -11.13 14.13 -13.87
N ASP A 134 -12.23 13.52 -14.32
CA ASP A 134 -13.03 12.61 -13.52
C ASP A 134 -12.31 11.30 -13.13
N HIS A 135 -11.20 10.97 -13.75
CA HIS A 135 -10.48 9.71 -13.54
C HIS A 135 -8.99 9.88 -13.19
N THR A 136 -8.50 11.11 -12.99
CA THR A 136 -7.06 11.35 -12.70
C THR A 136 -6.87 12.39 -11.60
N LEU A 137 -6.13 12.01 -10.56
CA LEU A 137 -5.71 12.86 -9.45
C LEU A 137 -4.18 12.89 -9.37
N VAL A 138 -3.61 14.09 -9.31
CA VAL A 138 -2.17 14.32 -9.11
C VAL A 138 -1.95 14.84 -7.70
N LEU A 139 -1.12 14.15 -6.94
CA LEU A 139 -0.66 14.54 -5.61
C LEU A 139 0.82 14.93 -5.64
N LYS A 140 1.18 16.05 -5.01
CA LYS A 140 2.57 16.51 -4.91
C LYS A 140 2.95 16.79 -3.46
N TYR A 141 4.16 16.38 -3.10
CA TYR A 141 4.72 16.70 -1.79
C TYR A 141 6.23 17.02 -1.91
N VAL A 142 6.65 18.05 -1.21
CA VAL A 142 8.07 18.40 -1.06
C VAL A 142 8.50 18.01 0.35
N SER A 143 9.26 16.92 0.46
CA SER A 143 9.85 16.45 1.71
C SER A 143 11.16 17.22 1.94
N PRO A 144 11.26 18.09 2.98
CA PRO A 144 12.43 18.94 3.17
C PRO A 144 13.65 18.11 3.61
N TYR A 145 14.82 18.72 3.46
CA TYR A 145 16.08 18.15 3.98
C TYR A 145 15.95 17.84 5.47
N GLY A 146 16.31 16.62 5.85
CA GLY A 146 16.32 16.18 7.25
C GLY A 146 14.96 15.73 7.79
N GLU A 147 13.90 15.75 6.97
CA GLU A 147 12.61 15.19 7.39
C GLU A 147 12.80 13.74 7.76
N GLU A 148 12.33 13.35 8.95
CA GLU A 148 12.48 12.01 9.53
C GLU A 148 13.93 11.43 9.46
N GLY A 149 14.94 12.32 9.40
CA GLY A 149 16.36 11.95 9.35
C GLY A 149 16.92 11.71 7.95
N PHE A 150 16.11 11.76 6.89
CA PHE A 150 16.57 11.53 5.52
C PHE A 150 17.34 12.72 4.95
N SER A 151 18.37 12.43 4.13
CA SER A 151 19.13 13.46 3.43
C SER A 151 18.40 13.99 2.20
N GLY A 152 18.72 15.21 1.80
CA GLY A 152 18.18 15.86 0.61
C GLY A 152 16.73 16.35 0.75
N GLU A 153 16.41 17.44 0.06
CA GLU A 153 15.03 17.76 -0.27
C GLU A 153 14.58 16.81 -1.37
N MET A 154 13.40 16.24 -1.24
CA MET A 154 12.83 15.35 -2.23
C MET A 154 11.48 15.88 -2.71
N ARG A 155 11.33 15.98 -4.02
CA ARG A 155 10.07 16.38 -4.68
C ARG A 155 9.42 15.14 -5.23
N THR A 156 8.24 14.82 -4.71
CA THR A 156 7.49 13.61 -5.07
C THR A 156 6.19 14.00 -5.74
N THR A 157 5.86 13.30 -6.81
CA THR A 157 4.56 13.35 -7.48
C THR A 157 4.00 11.95 -7.52
N VAL A 158 2.73 11.79 -7.14
CA VAL A 158 1.98 10.54 -7.27
C VAL A 158 0.75 10.82 -8.12
N VAL A 159 0.52 10.01 -9.14
CA VAL A 159 -0.64 10.11 -10.02
C VAL A 159 -1.51 8.87 -9.79
N TYR A 160 -2.74 9.10 -9.39
CA TYR A 160 -3.78 8.09 -9.37
C TYR A 160 -4.61 8.21 -10.64
N SER A 161 -4.81 7.11 -11.34
CA SER A 161 -5.72 7.03 -12.48
C SER A 161 -6.63 5.82 -12.34
N PHE A 162 -7.93 6.02 -12.56
CA PHE A 162 -8.90 4.92 -12.54
C PHE A 162 -9.48 4.74 -13.94
N THR A 163 -9.10 3.64 -14.60
CA THR A 163 -9.38 3.40 -16.01
C THR A 163 -10.75 2.76 -16.26
N ASP A 164 -11.19 2.78 -17.53
CA ASP A 164 -12.43 2.09 -17.96
C ASP A 164 -12.28 0.56 -17.91
N ASP A 165 -11.05 0.03 -17.83
CA ASP A 165 -10.77 -1.39 -17.61
C ASP A 165 -10.76 -1.77 -16.12
N ASN A 166 -11.28 -0.90 -15.24
CA ASN A 166 -11.29 -1.06 -13.78
C ASN A 166 -9.89 -1.21 -13.17
N GLU A 167 -8.91 -0.51 -13.70
CA GLU A 167 -7.55 -0.46 -13.18
C GLU A 167 -7.33 0.80 -12.35
N LEU A 168 -6.99 0.65 -11.08
CA LEU A 168 -6.42 1.71 -10.27
C LEU A 168 -4.91 1.71 -10.51
N VAL A 169 -4.44 2.65 -11.29
CA VAL A 169 -3.04 2.86 -11.61
C VAL A 169 -2.45 3.89 -10.66
N ILE A 170 -1.32 3.57 -10.02
CA ILE A 170 -0.57 4.48 -9.16
C ILE A 170 0.82 4.63 -9.75
N GLU A 171 1.14 5.84 -10.21
CA GLU A 171 2.46 6.17 -10.77
C GLU A 171 3.18 7.12 -9.82
N TYR A 172 4.42 6.78 -9.48
CA TYR A 172 5.26 7.54 -8.58
C TYR A 172 6.44 8.12 -9.35
N MET A 173 6.75 9.38 -9.07
CA MET A 173 7.92 10.07 -9.58
C MET A 173 8.55 10.87 -8.46
N ALA A 174 9.90 10.83 -8.36
CA ALA A 174 10.60 11.66 -7.40
C ALA A 174 11.97 12.10 -7.89
N THR A 175 12.40 13.27 -7.46
CA THR A 175 13.73 13.82 -7.66
C THR A 175 14.28 14.35 -6.36
N THR A 176 15.61 14.46 -6.24
CA THR A 176 16.27 14.97 -5.04
C THR A 176 17.39 15.96 -5.39
N ASN A 177 17.70 16.87 -4.46
CA ASN A 177 18.84 17.78 -4.59
C ASN A 177 20.12 17.28 -3.93
N LYS A 178 20.04 16.14 -3.17
CA LYS A 178 21.20 15.45 -2.58
C LYS A 178 20.92 13.95 -2.59
N LYS A 179 21.99 13.15 -2.67
CA LYS A 179 21.88 11.70 -2.58
C LYS A 179 21.08 11.29 -1.35
N THR A 180 20.08 10.45 -1.55
CA THR A 180 19.18 9.92 -0.53
C THR A 180 18.79 8.48 -0.85
N ILE A 181 18.02 7.85 0.03
CA ILE A 181 17.34 6.59 -0.24
C ILE A 181 15.85 6.83 -0.45
N ILE A 182 15.24 5.99 -1.29
CA ILE A 182 13.82 6.06 -1.62
C ILE A 182 13.25 4.66 -1.81
N ASN A 183 12.04 4.44 -1.30
CA ASN A 183 11.24 3.24 -1.54
C ASN A 183 9.78 3.61 -1.27
N LEU A 184 9.03 3.95 -2.31
CA LEU A 184 7.64 4.35 -2.17
C LEU A 184 6.71 3.16 -2.40
N THR A 185 5.57 3.16 -1.73
CA THR A 185 4.51 2.17 -1.94
C THR A 185 3.15 2.70 -1.51
N SER A 186 2.09 1.94 -1.76
CA SER A 186 0.74 2.15 -1.22
C SER A 186 0.39 0.96 -0.32
N HIS A 187 -0.12 1.24 0.88
CA HIS A 187 -0.45 0.25 1.88
C HIS A 187 -1.95 -0.07 1.88
N GLY A 188 -2.50 -0.38 0.69
CA GLY A 188 -3.93 -0.68 0.52
C GLY A 188 -4.37 -1.92 1.30
N PHE A 189 -5.36 -1.77 2.19
CA PHE A 189 -5.96 -2.86 2.97
C PHE A 189 -7.18 -3.39 2.22
N PHE A 190 -7.01 -4.40 1.38
CA PHE A 190 -8.06 -4.93 0.50
C PHE A 190 -8.92 -5.98 1.18
N SER A 191 -10.25 -5.86 1.02
CA SER A 191 -11.28 -6.76 1.55
C SER A 191 -12.30 -7.06 0.45
N LEU A 192 -12.00 -8.01 -0.46
CA LEU A 192 -12.80 -8.25 -1.67
C LEU A 192 -14.23 -8.75 -1.41
N ALA A 193 -14.51 -9.29 -0.22
CA ALA A 193 -15.88 -9.61 0.20
C ALA A 193 -16.74 -8.34 0.41
N GLY A 194 -16.09 -7.19 0.49
CA GLY A 194 -16.68 -5.92 0.87
C GLY A 194 -16.54 -5.64 2.37
N ILE A 195 -16.36 -4.36 2.72
CA ILE A 195 -16.30 -3.95 4.14
C ILE A 195 -17.70 -4.05 4.77
N ALA A 196 -17.75 -4.51 6.03
CA ALA A 196 -18.98 -4.74 6.78
C ALA A 196 -18.75 -4.62 8.30
N ASN A 197 -19.75 -4.95 9.11
CA ASN A 197 -19.65 -4.97 10.55
C ASN A 197 -20.05 -6.36 11.12
N PRO A 198 -19.08 -7.24 11.47
CA PRO A 198 -17.64 -7.11 11.18
C PRO A 198 -17.30 -7.36 9.71
N THR A 199 -16.17 -6.82 9.26
CA THR A 199 -15.64 -7.12 7.92
C THR A 199 -15.23 -8.59 7.86
N PRO A 200 -15.61 -9.33 6.79
CA PRO A 200 -15.26 -10.74 6.66
C PRO A 200 -13.77 -10.99 6.63
N THR A 201 -13.36 -12.18 7.09
CA THR A 201 -11.97 -12.61 7.02
C THR A 201 -11.49 -12.81 5.58
N ILE A 202 -10.20 -12.56 5.35
CA ILE A 202 -9.51 -12.81 4.05
C ILE A 202 -9.05 -14.26 3.90
N GLU A 203 -9.23 -15.10 4.90
CA GLU A 203 -8.69 -16.47 4.91
C GLU A 203 -9.27 -17.34 3.79
N ASN A 204 -10.49 -17.03 3.33
CA ASN A 204 -11.13 -17.73 2.21
C ASN A 204 -10.73 -17.22 0.83
N LEU A 205 -9.96 -16.13 0.73
CA LEU A 205 -9.49 -15.65 -0.55
C LEU A 205 -8.53 -16.65 -1.19
N GLU A 206 -8.76 -16.97 -2.47
CA GLU A 206 -7.77 -17.66 -3.28
C GLU A 206 -6.67 -16.67 -3.67
N CYS A 207 -5.42 -16.99 -3.38
CA CYS A 207 -4.26 -16.14 -3.65
C CYS A 207 -3.25 -16.86 -4.54
N GLU A 208 -2.70 -16.14 -5.51
CA GLU A 208 -1.59 -16.53 -6.37
C GLU A 208 -0.54 -15.42 -6.37
N ILE A 209 0.75 -15.79 -6.28
CA ILE A 209 1.88 -14.84 -6.28
C ILE A 209 2.94 -15.34 -7.26
N ASN A 210 3.37 -14.49 -8.18
CA ASN A 210 4.40 -14.80 -9.17
C ASN A 210 5.81 -14.65 -8.58
N ALA A 211 6.18 -15.54 -7.67
CA ALA A 211 7.46 -15.52 -7.00
C ALA A 211 7.94 -16.94 -6.67
N ASP A 212 9.19 -17.25 -7.00
CA ASP A 212 9.86 -18.49 -6.61
C ASP A 212 10.59 -18.38 -5.27
N PHE A 213 10.77 -17.17 -4.76
CA PHE A 213 11.48 -16.87 -3.53
C PHE A 213 10.73 -15.84 -2.69
N TYR A 214 10.93 -15.91 -1.38
CA TYR A 214 10.55 -14.87 -0.42
C TYR A 214 11.76 -14.53 0.45
N ILE A 215 11.69 -13.39 1.12
CA ILE A 215 12.73 -12.91 2.03
C ILE A 215 12.34 -13.26 3.46
N PRO A 216 13.07 -14.17 4.14
CA PRO A 216 12.81 -14.50 5.53
C PRO A 216 13.16 -13.35 6.46
N ILE A 217 12.46 -13.28 7.58
CA ILE A 217 12.59 -12.23 8.59
C ILE A 217 12.97 -12.82 9.96
N ASP A 218 13.66 -12.00 10.76
CA ASP A 218 13.87 -12.29 12.17
C ASP A 218 12.63 -11.94 13.02
N ASN A 219 12.68 -12.15 14.32
CA ASN A 219 11.60 -11.85 15.25
C ASN A 219 11.32 -10.35 15.45
N THR A 220 12.05 -9.47 14.78
CA THR A 220 11.81 -8.02 14.71
C THR A 220 11.36 -7.59 13.31
N SER A 221 11.02 -8.57 12.46
CA SER A 221 10.60 -8.40 11.06
C SER A 221 11.66 -7.79 10.14
N ILE A 222 12.94 -7.90 10.49
CA ILE A 222 14.05 -7.48 9.64
C ILE A 222 14.50 -8.66 8.77
N PRO A 223 14.75 -8.45 7.45
CA PRO A 223 15.29 -9.46 6.57
C PRO A 223 16.57 -10.11 7.10
N THR A 224 16.63 -11.45 7.09
CA THR A 224 17.88 -12.17 7.44
C THR A 224 18.97 -11.95 6.40
N GLY A 225 18.55 -11.61 5.17
CA GLY A 225 19.43 -11.41 4.03
C GLY A 225 19.45 -12.59 3.05
N GLU A 226 18.69 -13.62 3.33
CA GLU A 226 18.55 -14.79 2.45
C GLU A 226 17.38 -14.61 1.49
N PHE A 227 17.39 -15.40 0.40
CA PHE A 227 16.24 -15.67 -0.44
C PHE A 227 15.88 -17.14 -0.28
N LEU A 228 14.74 -17.44 0.35
CA LEU A 228 14.29 -18.82 0.53
C LEU A 228 13.28 -19.17 -0.57
N ARG A 229 13.40 -20.41 -1.09
CA ARG A 229 12.42 -20.93 -2.04
C ARG A 229 11.06 -21.07 -1.38
N VAL A 230 10.01 -20.69 -2.12
CA VAL A 230 8.63 -20.88 -1.65
C VAL A 230 8.19 -22.34 -1.70
N GLU A 231 8.79 -23.12 -2.60
CA GLU A 231 8.43 -24.53 -2.84
C GLU A 231 8.44 -25.40 -1.58
N GLY A 232 7.31 -26.06 -1.31
CA GLY A 232 7.16 -26.90 -0.14
C GLY A 232 7.05 -26.17 1.20
N THR A 233 6.80 -24.87 1.18
CA THR A 233 6.63 -24.03 2.38
C THR A 233 5.22 -23.43 2.43
N PRO A 234 4.79 -22.86 3.57
CA PRO A 234 3.55 -22.10 3.66
C PRO A 234 3.45 -20.92 2.68
N PHE A 235 4.58 -20.44 2.16
CA PHE A 235 4.69 -19.30 1.24
C PHE A 235 4.53 -19.69 -0.25
N ASP A 236 4.28 -20.96 -0.56
CA ASP A 236 4.11 -21.39 -1.96
C ASP A 236 2.71 -21.02 -2.50
N PHE A 237 2.62 -19.83 -3.06
CA PHE A 237 1.45 -19.28 -3.77
C PHE A 237 1.64 -19.28 -5.29
N ARG A 238 2.58 -20.03 -5.84
CA ARG A 238 2.78 -20.14 -7.31
C ARG A 238 1.58 -20.76 -8.03
N LYS A 239 0.74 -21.46 -7.30
CA LYS A 239 -0.58 -21.93 -7.71
C LYS A 239 -1.62 -21.39 -6.75
N PRO A 240 -2.83 -21.05 -7.22
CA PRO A 240 -3.89 -20.56 -6.35
C PRO A 240 -4.14 -21.51 -5.17
N LYS A 241 -4.11 -20.96 -3.96
CA LYS A 241 -4.56 -21.61 -2.73
C LYS A 241 -5.22 -20.60 -1.81
N THR A 242 -6.03 -21.04 -0.85
CA THR A 242 -6.64 -20.11 0.11
C THR A 242 -5.58 -19.53 1.04
N VAL A 243 -5.72 -18.24 1.37
CA VAL A 243 -4.82 -17.54 2.29
C VAL A 243 -4.79 -18.26 3.65
N GLY A 244 -5.95 -18.71 4.13
CA GLY A 244 -6.09 -19.39 5.42
C GLY A 244 -5.46 -20.79 5.49
N GLN A 245 -5.12 -21.39 4.35
CA GLN A 245 -4.64 -22.80 4.33
C GLN A 245 -3.43 -23.02 5.25
N ASP A 246 -2.45 -22.11 5.20
CA ASP A 246 -1.19 -22.27 5.91
C ASP A 246 -0.85 -21.06 6.81
N ILE A 247 -1.80 -20.13 7.02
CA ILE A 247 -1.56 -18.86 7.73
C ILE A 247 -1.21 -19.06 9.22
N ASP A 248 -1.58 -20.21 9.80
CA ASP A 248 -1.27 -20.62 11.17
C ASP A 248 -0.36 -21.85 11.23
N ALA A 249 0.36 -22.15 10.14
CA ALA A 249 1.28 -23.28 10.07
C ALA A 249 2.35 -23.20 11.19
N ASP A 250 2.77 -24.36 11.70
CA ASP A 250 3.91 -24.46 12.62
C ASP A 250 5.24 -24.25 11.87
N ASN A 251 5.46 -23.01 11.49
CA ASN A 251 6.61 -22.54 10.73
C ASN A 251 7.17 -21.30 11.39
N GLU A 252 8.50 -21.20 11.50
CA GLU A 252 9.20 -20.08 12.13
C GLU A 252 8.81 -18.73 11.50
N GLN A 253 8.76 -18.68 10.17
CA GLN A 253 8.48 -17.44 9.45
C GLN A 253 7.02 -16.99 9.63
N ILE A 254 6.07 -17.93 9.64
CA ILE A 254 4.67 -17.63 9.97
C ILE A 254 4.56 -17.10 11.41
N LYS A 255 5.32 -17.65 12.36
CA LYS A 255 5.36 -17.14 13.74
C LYS A 255 5.95 -15.73 13.82
N ASN A 256 7.05 -15.46 13.10
CA ASN A 256 7.70 -14.17 13.07
C ASN A 256 6.79 -13.07 12.50
N GLY A 257 5.97 -13.39 11.48
CA GLY A 257 4.99 -12.48 10.88
C GLY A 257 3.61 -12.48 11.55
N ALA A 258 3.35 -13.35 12.53
CA ALA A 258 2.03 -13.64 13.10
C ALA A 258 0.97 -14.02 12.03
N GLY A 259 1.43 -14.55 10.91
CA GLY A 259 0.77 -14.82 9.65
C GLY A 259 1.70 -14.46 8.49
N TYR A 260 1.15 -13.97 7.38
CA TYR A 260 1.99 -13.45 6.31
C TYR A 260 2.30 -11.98 6.58
N ASP A 261 3.57 -11.63 6.61
CA ASP A 261 4.15 -10.27 6.63
C ASP A 261 5.55 -10.33 6.00
N HIS A 262 5.61 -10.75 4.74
CA HIS A 262 6.87 -11.08 4.06
C HIS A 262 6.93 -10.46 2.67
N CYS A 263 8.16 -10.09 2.27
CA CYS A 263 8.44 -9.64 0.92
C CYS A 263 8.70 -10.84 -0.01
N PHE A 264 7.89 -10.98 -1.04
CA PHE A 264 8.08 -11.95 -2.13
C PHE A 264 8.97 -11.34 -3.20
N VAL A 265 9.93 -12.11 -3.69
CA VAL A 265 10.83 -11.75 -4.78
C VAL A 265 10.14 -12.07 -6.09
N LEU A 266 9.66 -11.06 -6.80
CA LEU A 266 8.88 -11.25 -8.02
C LEU A 266 9.71 -11.81 -9.16
N ASN A 267 9.14 -12.77 -9.89
CA ASN A 267 9.72 -13.28 -11.12
C ASN A 267 9.57 -12.22 -12.22
N LYS A 268 10.68 -11.63 -12.65
CA LYS A 268 10.74 -10.63 -13.72
C LYS A 268 11.68 -11.07 -14.82
N LYS A 269 11.36 -10.67 -16.06
CA LYS A 269 12.24 -10.92 -17.21
C LYS A 269 13.37 -9.88 -17.25
N GLU A 270 13.04 -8.64 -16.89
CA GLU A 270 13.99 -7.53 -16.83
C GLU A 270 13.61 -6.57 -15.69
N GLU A 271 14.59 -5.83 -15.20
CA GLU A 271 14.38 -4.83 -14.15
C GLU A 271 13.44 -3.71 -14.64
N GLY A 272 12.51 -3.28 -13.80
CA GLY A 272 11.54 -2.24 -14.13
C GLY A 272 10.41 -2.66 -15.09
N GLU A 273 10.33 -3.94 -15.49
CA GLU A 273 9.20 -4.45 -16.28
C GLU A 273 7.90 -4.33 -15.49
N LEU A 274 6.86 -3.76 -16.10
CA LEU A 274 5.50 -3.85 -15.58
C LEU A 274 4.96 -5.26 -15.81
N SER A 275 4.98 -6.08 -14.77
CA SER A 275 4.62 -7.50 -14.86
C SER A 275 3.66 -7.93 -13.77
N PHE A 276 2.96 -9.04 -13.99
CA PHE A 276 2.08 -9.66 -13.01
C PHE A 276 2.83 -10.03 -11.73
N ALA A 277 2.29 -9.59 -10.60
CA ALA A 277 2.84 -9.84 -9.27
C ALA A 277 2.00 -10.80 -8.46
N ALA A 278 0.69 -10.54 -8.34
CA ALA A 278 -0.21 -11.33 -7.52
C ALA A 278 -1.66 -11.24 -8.02
N ARG A 279 -2.47 -12.19 -7.59
CA ARG A 279 -3.92 -12.23 -7.81
C ARG A 279 -4.61 -12.74 -6.56
N ILE A 280 -5.72 -12.10 -6.20
CA ILE A 280 -6.66 -12.63 -5.22
C ILE A 280 -8.06 -12.72 -5.81
N LYS A 281 -8.80 -13.75 -5.37
CA LYS A 281 -10.20 -13.95 -5.75
C LYS A 281 -11.04 -14.24 -4.52
N GLU A 282 -12.17 -13.56 -4.40
CA GLU A 282 -13.18 -13.84 -3.38
C GLU A 282 -14.24 -14.76 -3.99
N PRO A 283 -14.39 -16.00 -3.47
CA PRO A 283 -15.18 -17.03 -4.18
C PRO A 283 -16.69 -16.77 -4.18
N VAL A 284 -17.25 -16.07 -3.18
CA VAL A 284 -18.69 -15.82 -3.06
C VAL A 284 -19.14 -14.70 -3.99
N SER A 285 -18.51 -13.54 -3.88
CA SER A 285 -18.79 -12.37 -4.73
C SER A 285 -18.28 -12.54 -6.16
N GLY A 286 -17.27 -13.39 -6.36
CA GLY A 286 -16.55 -13.52 -7.62
C GLY A 286 -15.60 -12.39 -7.93
N ARG A 287 -15.39 -11.42 -7.00
CA ARG A 287 -14.45 -10.33 -7.22
C ARG A 287 -13.02 -10.86 -7.29
N ILE A 288 -12.29 -10.31 -8.23
CA ILE A 288 -10.86 -10.59 -8.47
C ILE A 288 -10.11 -9.27 -8.41
N MET A 289 -8.94 -9.29 -7.80
CA MET A 289 -7.96 -8.22 -7.93
C MET A 289 -6.63 -8.82 -8.40
N GLU A 290 -6.09 -8.27 -9.47
CA GLU A 290 -4.75 -8.57 -9.98
C GLU A 290 -3.83 -7.39 -9.69
N VAL A 291 -2.59 -7.69 -9.33
CA VAL A 291 -1.54 -6.69 -9.05
C VAL A 291 -0.45 -6.81 -10.10
N TYR A 292 -0.14 -5.69 -10.75
CA TYR A 292 1.00 -5.56 -11.65
C TYR A 292 1.91 -4.46 -11.14
N THR A 293 3.22 -4.63 -11.25
CA THR A 293 4.16 -3.61 -10.77
C THR A 293 5.48 -3.64 -11.52
N THR A 294 6.16 -2.49 -11.51
CA THR A 294 7.56 -2.37 -11.96
C THR A 294 8.57 -2.73 -10.87
N GLU A 295 8.10 -2.88 -9.61
CA GLU A 295 8.96 -3.15 -8.46
C GLU A 295 9.49 -4.60 -8.43
N PRO A 296 10.67 -4.85 -7.84
CA PRO A 296 11.28 -6.18 -7.76
C PRO A 296 10.61 -7.09 -6.74
N GLY A 297 9.83 -6.55 -5.81
CA GLY A 297 9.18 -7.28 -4.75
C GLY A 297 7.79 -6.78 -4.43
N VAL A 298 7.04 -7.61 -3.72
CA VAL A 298 5.76 -7.27 -3.11
C VAL A 298 5.72 -7.78 -1.68
N GLN A 299 5.51 -6.88 -0.73
CA GLN A 299 5.18 -7.26 0.64
C GLN A 299 3.74 -7.73 0.67
N VAL A 300 3.51 -8.90 1.25
CA VAL A 300 2.16 -9.43 1.50
C VAL A 300 1.93 -9.44 3.00
N TYR A 301 0.95 -8.63 3.43
CA TYR A 301 0.57 -8.50 4.83
C TYR A 301 -0.91 -8.85 5.01
N THR A 302 -1.22 -9.68 5.98
CA THR A 302 -2.57 -10.25 6.18
C THR A 302 -3.29 -9.66 7.39
N ASP A 303 -3.05 -8.38 7.68
CA ASP A 303 -3.74 -7.63 8.75
C ASP A 303 -3.71 -8.37 10.10
N ASN A 304 -2.52 -8.81 10.48
CA ASN A 304 -2.30 -9.73 11.60
C ASN A 304 -2.49 -9.09 12.97
N TRP A 305 -2.51 -7.74 13.06
CA TRP A 305 -2.52 -6.99 14.31
C TRP A 305 -3.78 -6.16 14.54
N ALA A 306 -4.75 -6.20 13.61
CA ALA A 306 -6.02 -5.51 13.77
C ALA A 306 -6.79 -6.04 14.99
N ASP A 307 -7.34 -5.14 15.80
CA ASP A 307 -8.02 -5.43 17.06
C ASP A 307 -9.54 -5.16 17.02
N GLY A 308 -10.10 -4.96 15.81
CA GLY A 308 -11.53 -4.69 15.62
C GLY A 308 -11.87 -3.21 15.67
N TYR A 309 -10.92 -2.32 15.34
CA TYR A 309 -11.18 -0.87 15.29
C TYR A 309 -12.25 -0.50 14.25
N LYS A 310 -12.84 0.70 14.46
CA LYS A 310 -13.94 1.18 13.61
C LYS A 310 -13.43 1.76 12.30
N GLY A 311 -14.15 1.47 11.23
CA GLY A 311 -13.97 2.00 9.90
C GLY A 311 -15.21 2.64 9.33
N GLN A 312 -15.22 2.77 8.01
CA GLN A 312 -16.27 3.43 7.24
C GLN A 312 -17.64 2.77 7.38
N ASN A 313 -18.72 3.58 7.41
CA ASN A 313 -20.12 3.14 7.47
C ASN A 313 -20.42 2.19 8.64
N GLY A 314 -19.74 2.39 9.78
CA GLY A 314 -19.90 1.55 10.96
C GLY A 314 -19.26 0.17 10.84
N ALA A 315 -18.47 -0.08 9.82
CA ALA A 315 -17.66 -1.29 9.70
C ALA A 315 -16.70 -1.43 10.89
N THR A 316 -16.32 -2.66 11.18
CA THR A 316 -15.23 -2.97 12.09
C THR A 316 -14.20 -3.84 11.37
N PHE A 317 -12.92 -3.64 11.70
CA PHE A 317 -11.80 -4.30 11.06
C PHE A 317 -11.11 -5.25 12.05
N PRO A 318 -11.60 -6.50 12.18
CA PRO A 318 -10.96 -7.49 13.02
C PRO A 318 -9.68 -8.03 12.35
N ARG A 319 -8.88 -8.71 13.13
CA ARG A 319 -7.69 -9.42 12.64
C ARG A 319 -8.02 -10.24 11.40
N ARG A 320 -7.16 -10.15 10.38
CA ARG A 320 -7.31 -10.87 9.10
C ARG A 320 -8.57 -10.48 8.32
N SER A 321 -8.97 -9.23 8.41
CA SER A 321 -10.07 -8.71 7.61
C SER A 321 -9.62 -7.99 6.33
N ALA A 322 -8.31 -7.84 6.14
CA ALA A 322 -7.72 -7.31 4.92
C ALA A 322 -6.43 -8.02 4.54
N ILE A 323 -6.05 -7.86 3.27
CA ILE A 323 -4.74 -8.25 2.74
C ILE A 323 -4.12 -7.07 2.00
N CYS A 324 -2.82 -6.83 2.24
CA CYS A 324 -2.05 -5.77 1.60
C CYS A 324 -1.06 -6.37 0.60
N PHE A 325 -0.92 -5.70 -0.55
CA PHE A 325 0.11 -5.97 -1.55
C PHE A 325 0.89 -4.69 -1.79
N GLU A 326 1.99 -4.53 -1.07
CA GLU A 326 2.84 -3.35 -1.12
C GLU A 326 3.98 -3.61 -2.12
N ALA A 327 3.81 -3.15 -3.35
CA ALA A 327 4.86 -3.24 -4.36
C ALA A 327 6.00 -2.29 -3.99
N GLN A 328 7.22 -2.82 -3.88
CA GLN A 328 8.35 -2.09 -3.30
C GLN A 328 9.69 -2.74 -3.62
N HIS A 329 10.77 -2.00 -3.39
CA HIS A 329 12.09 -2.59 -3.20
C HIS A 329 12.13 -3.35 -1.87
N PHE A 330 13.12 -4.24 -1.71
CA PHE A 330 13.17 -5.13 -0.56
C PHE A 330 13.38 -4.36 0.75
N PRO A 331 12.77 -4.80 1.87
CA PRO A 331 13.02 -4.19 3.18
C PRO A 331 14.49 -4.21 3.54
N ASP A 332 14.96 -3.19 4.30
CA ASP A 332 16.34 -3.03 4.76
C ASP A 332 17.40 -2.97 3.63
N SER A 333 17.00 -2.68 2.37
CA SER A 333 17.92 -2.59 1.23
C SER A 333 19.13 -1.66 1.44
N PRO A 334 19.05 -0.52 2.16
CA PRO A 334 20.22 0.30 2.41
C PRO A 334 21.35 -0.41 3.15
N ASN A 335 21.03 -1.46 3.92
CA ASN A 335 21.96 -2.28 4.69
C ASN A 335 22.33 -3.61 4.00
N ARG A 336 21.78 -3.86 2.79
CA ARG A 336 21.95 -5.11 2.03
C ARG A 336 22.52 -4.80 0.64
N PRO A 337 23.85 -4.71 0.48
CA PRO A 337 24.47 -4.23 -0.77
C PRO A 337 24.18 -5.11 -2.01
N TYR A 338 23.69 -6.34 -1.83
CA TYR A 338 23.29 -7.25 -2.90
C TYR A 338 21.77 -7.20 -3.23
N PHE A 339 21.00 -6.41 -2.49
CA PHE A 339 19.63 -6.09 -2.87
C PHE A 339 19.61 -4.99 -3.94
N PRO A 340 18.54 -4.90 -4.76
CA PRO A 340 18.36 -3.79 -5.68
C PRO A 340 18.55 -2.43 -4.99
N SER A 341 19.25 -1.52 -5.66
CA SER A 341 19.60 -0.22 -5.08
C SER A 341 18.40 0.67 -4.86
N VAL A 342 18.30 1.25 -3.68
CA VAL A 342 17.28 2.24 -3.29
C VAL A 342 17.86 3.67 -3.24
N VAL A 343 19.06 3.87 -3.78
CA VAL A 343 19.73 5.16 -3.78
C VAL A 343 19.23 6.01 -4.94
N LEU A 344 18.82 7.25 -4.62
CA LEU A 344 18.48 8.27 -5.60
C LEU A 344 19.55 9.37 -5.57
N ASN A 345 20.19 9.61 -6.71
CA ASN A 345 21.17 10.66 -6.87
C ASN A 345 20.54 11.96 -7.42
N PRO A 346 21.15 13.14 -7.13
CA PRO A 346 20.77 14.38 -7.82
C PRO A 346 20.89 14.22 -9.34
N GLY A 347 19.86 14.68 -10.07
CA GLY A 347 19.79 14.56 -11.52
C GLY A 347 19.17 13.27 -12.04
N GLU A 348 18.95 12.28 -11.17
CA GLU A 348 18.18 11.09 -11.49
C GLU A 348 16.70 11.29 -11.14
N GLN A 349 15.84 10.54 -11.81
CA GLN A 349 14.42 10.46 -11.51
C GLN A 349 14.07 9.04 -11.06
N TYR A 350 13.49 8.94 -9.87
CA TYR A 350 12.82 7.72 -9.43
C TYR A 350 11.48 7.60 -10.13
N THR A 351 11.16 6.42 -10.61
CA THR A 351 9.85 6.08 -11.18
C THR A 351 9.42 4.71 -10.70
N GLN A 352 8.11 4.58 -10.45
CA GLN A 352 7.48 3.30 -10.09
C GLN A 352 6.06 3.32 -10.63
N LYS A 353 5.54 2.16 -11.02
CA LYS A 353 4.15 1.96 -11.40
C LYS A 353 3.60 0.70 -10.76
N THR A 354 2.43 0.84 -10.13
CA THR A 354 1.64 -0.28 -9.59
C THR A 354 0.21 -0.16 -10.12
N VAL A 355 -0.36 -1.29 -10.51
CA VAL A 355 -1.73 -1.39 -11.04
C VAL A 355 -2.49 -2.41 -10.22
N TYR A 356 -3.64 -2.00 -9.67
CA TYR A 356 -4.64 -2.89 -9.09
C TYR A 356 -5.81 -2.99 -10.07
N ARG A 357 -5.94 -4.12 -10.74
CA ARG A 357 -6.98 -4.39 -11.72
C ARG A 357 -8.10 -5.20 -11.10
N PHE A 358 -9.31 -4.66 -11.14
CA PHE A 358 -10.49 -5.31 -10.61
C PHE A 358 -11.31 -5.98 -11.71
N ALA A 359 -11.72 -7.22 -11.47
CA ALA A 359 -12.51 -8.02 -12.36
C ALA A 359 -13.52 -8.87 -11.58
N VAL A 360 -14.38 -9.57 -12.28
CA VAL A 360 -15.30 -10.54 -11.70
C VAL A 360 -15.24 -11.87 -12.46
N ASP A 361 -15.30 -12.96 -11.70
CA ASP A 361 -15.46 -14.30 -12.22
C ASP A 361 -16.97 -14.52 -12.52
N LYS A 362 -17.31 -14.77 -13.78
CA LYS A 362 -18.69 -14.92 -14.27
C LYS A 362 -19.23 -16.31 -14.03
#